data_08e085a7ce61c6fdc8cbc9c6b98fe873
#
_entry.id   08e085a7ce61c6fdc8cbc9c6b98fe873
#
_cell.length_a   1.000
_cell.length_b   1.000
_cell.length_c   1.000
_cell.angle_alpha   90.00
_cell.angle_beta   90.00
_cell.angle_gamma   90.00
#
_symmetry.space_group_name_H-M   'P 1'
#
loop_
_entity.id
_entity.type
_entity.pdbx_description
1 polymer ?
#
loop_
_entity_poly.entity_id
_entity_poly.type
_entity_poly.pdbx_seq_one_letter_code
_entity_poly.pdbx_strand_id
1 'polypeptide(L)'
;MTYNKLSYIFVMTAFPLMTFIIVLYYFRTVVPSIVMVMTNSSLEYKLPYKIKPLLKPYDAKRYAFGCIHESLRIAMIISGYVGTDCLLASTGFHLTGQLAILNCRVKYVLNDTDGSWQGIRKMILRHHRLIRLADILEDSFNIVIFQQLLGTMFQICISSYQILTVRTRHSTEIVYPTSSYK
;
A
#
# COMPACT_ATOMS: atom_id res chain seq x y z
N MET A 1 -20.83 -9.67 15.28
CA MET A 1 -19.88 -8.90 16.08
C MET A 1 -18.39 -9.19 15.74
N THR A 2 -18.03 -10.42 15.43
CA THR A 2 -16.64 -10.86 15.17
C THR A 2 -16.02 -10.21 13.93
N TYR A 3 -16.74 -10.13 12.82
CA TYR A 3 -16.23 -9.58 11.55
C TYR A 3 -15.94 -8.07 11.60
N ASN A 4 -16.78 -7.29 12.30
CA ASN A 4 -16.49 -5.86 12.48
C ASN A 4 -15.25 -5.63 13.35
N LYS A 5 -15.04 -6.47 14.38
CA LYS A 5 -13.82 -6.42 15.19
C LYS A 5 -12.59 -6.80 14.37
N LEU A 6 -12.72 -7.82 13.50
CA LEU A 6 -11.63 -8.27 12.63
C LEU A 6 -11.23 -7.17 11.62
N SER A 7 -12.20 -6.53 10.98
CA SER A 7 -11.97 -5.39 10.08
C SER A 7 -11.29 -4.25 10.82
N TYR A 8 -11.77 -3.89 12.01
CA TYR A 8 -11.19 -2.83 12.83
C TYR A 8 -9.74 -3.15 13.23
N ILE A 9 -9.47 -4.38 13.68
CA ILE A 9 -8.12 -4.82 14.05
C ILE A 9 -7.20 -4.77 12.82
N PHE A 10 -7.67 -5.25 11.67
CA PHE A 10 -6.89 -5.22 10.43
C PHE A 10 -6.47 -3.80 10.05
N VAL A 11 -7.41 -2.86 10.02
CA VAL A 11 -7.11 -1.46 9.68
C VAL A 11 -6.20 -0.81 10.72
N MET A 12 -6.47 -1.03 12.01
CA MET A 12 -5.68 -0.45 13.11
C MET A 12 -4.28 -1.05 13.25
N THR A 13 -4.02 -2.23 12.69
CA THR A 13 -2.68 -2.82 12.68
C THR A 13 -1.94 -2.54 11.36
N ALA A 14 -2.59 -2.69 10.22
CA ALA A 14 -1.96 -2.53 8.92
C ALA A 14 -1.53 -1.09 8.65
N PHE A 15 -2.39 -0.11 8.93
CA PHE A 15 -2.11 1.30 8.66
C PHE A 15 -0.92 1.85 9.46
N PRO A 16 -0.87 1.74 10.81
CA PRO A 16 0.27 2.24 11.56
C PRO A 16 1.56 1.48 11.29
N LEU A 17 1.50 0.16 11.05
CA LEU A 17 2.68 -0.64 10.71
C LEU A 17 3.31 -0.16 9.41
N MET A 18 2.51 0.01 8.35
CA MET A 18 2.99 0.53 7.07
C MET A 18 3.53 1.95 7.20
N THR A 19 2.82 2.82 7.90
CA THR A 19 3.27 4.19 8.16
C THR A 19 4.60 4.21 8.91
N PHE A 20 4.77 3.36 9.92
CA PHE A 20 6.00 3.24 10.70
C PHE A 20 7.19 2.80 9.84
N ILE A 21 7.02 1.77 9.01
CA ILE A 21 8.07 1.28 8.08
C ILE A 21 8.54 2.40 7.17
N ILE A 22 7.63 3.19 6.67
CA ILE A 22 7.93 4.27 5.72
C ILE A 22 8.63 5.44 6.41
N VAL A 23 8.17 5.81 7.60
CA VAL A 23 8.82 6.82 8.42
C VAL A 23 10.26 6.40 8.74
N LEU A 24 10.50 5.14 9.11
CA LEU A 24 11.85 4.62 9.32
C LEU A 24 12.71 4.68 8.06
N TYR A 25 12.16 4.28 6.92
CA TYR A 25 12.87 4.36 5.64
C TYR A 25 13.22 5.79 5.28
N TYR A 26 12.30 6.72 5.48
CA TYR A 26 12.52 8.15 5.23
C TYR A 26 13.61 8.71 6.15
N PHE A 27 13.54 8.43 7.45
CA PHE A 27 14.58 8.85 8.40
C PHE A 27 15.96 8.31 8.04
N ARG A 28 16.05 7.03 7.70
CA ARG A 28 17.31 6.41 7.27
C ARG A 28 17.94 7.12 6.07
N THR A 29 17.14 7.69 5.21
CA THR A 29 17.62 8.33 3.96
C THR A 29 17.91 9.82 4.16
N VAL A 30 17.10 10.51 4.95
CA VAL A 30 17.17 11.97 5.13
C VAL A 30 18.16 12.38 6.21
N VAL A 31 18.23 11.64 7.32
CA VAL A 31 19.12 11.99 8.46
C VAL A 31 20.60 12.11 8.05
N PRO A 32 21.20 11.16 7.31
CA PRO A 32 22.58 11.30 6.88
C PRO A 32 22.80 12.52 5.98
N SER A 33 21.83 12.83 5.14
CA SER A 33 21.90 13.98 4.23
C SER A 33 21.86 15.32 4.99
N ILE A 34 21.02 15.42 6.00
CA ILE A 34 20.94 16.62 6.86
C ILE A 34 22.23 16.78 7.68
N VAL A 35 22.73 15.69 8.28
CA VAL A 35 23.98 15.71 9.06
C VAL A 35 25.15 16.15 8.18
N MET A 36 25.24 15.67 6.94
CA MET A 36 26.28 16.08 5.98
C MET A 36 26.19 17.57 5.63
N VAL A 37 24.98 18.10 5.47
CA VAL A 37 24.76 19.52 5.20
C VAL A 37 25.17 20.39 6.40
N MET A 38 24.89 19.93 7.62
CA MET A 38 25.23 20.65 8.84
C MET A 38 26.73 20.63 9.16
N THR A 39 27.46 19.60 8.75
CA THR A 39 28.92 19.47 8.96
C THR A 39 29.77 20.19 7.92
N ASN A 40 29.16 20.99 7.06
CA ASN A 40 29.85 21.87 6.09
C ASN A 40 30.88 21.15 5.19
N SER A 41 30.74 19.83 5.02
CA SER A 41 31.54 19.09 4.05
C SER A 41 30.98 19.38 2.67
N SER A 42 31.88 19.75 1.74
CA SER A 42 31.63 20.14 0.34
C SER A 42 31.04 18.98 -0.51
N LEU A 43 29.91 18.42 -0.10
CA LEU A 43 29.30 17.29 -0.73
C LEU A 43 28.03 17.67 -1.48
N GLU A 44 27.87 17.07 -2.64
CA GLU A 44 26.67 17.16 -3.46
C GLU A 44 25.42 16.90 -2.63
N TYR A 45 24.46 17.83 -2.66
CA TYR A 45 23.14 17.67 -2.08
C TYR A 45 22.42 16.48 -2.73
N LYS A 46 22.43 15.32 -2.09
CA LYS A 46 21.71 14.14 -2.56
C LYS A 46 20.30 14.13 -1.98
N LEU A 47 19.30 14.19 -2.84
CA LEU A 47 17.92 13.95 -2.42
C LEU A 47 17.73 12.48 -2.01
N PRO A 48 16.77 12.21 -1.11
CA PRO A 48 16.46 10.85 -0.62
C PRO A 48 16.14 9.87 -1.74
N TYR A 49 15.58 10.35 -2.83
CA TYR A 49 15.30 9.57 -4.03
C TYR A 49 16.11 10.08 -5.21
N LYS A 50 16.70 9.17 -5.99
CA LYS A 50 17.43 9.46 -7.24
C LYS A 50 16.50 9.86 -8.38
N ILE A 51 15.60 10.79 -8.14
CA ILE A 51 14.74 11.36 -9.17
C ILE A 51 15.38 12.68 -9.59
N LYS A 52 15.31 12.99 -10.89
CA LYS A 52 15.77 14.30 -11.38
C LYS A 52 15.03 15.40 -10.61
N PRO A 53 15.70 16.18 -9.76
CA PRO A 53 15.02 17.20 -8.98
C PRO A 53 14.44 18.24 -9.94
N LEU A 54 13.21 18.64 -9.70
CA LEU A 54 12.56 19.70 -10.46
C LEU A 54 13.33 21.01 -10.39
N LEU A 55 14.07 21.20 -9.31
CA LEU A 55 14.97 22.32 -9.05
C LEU A 55 16.31 21.77 -8.55
N LYS A 56 17.40 22.07 -9.22
CA LYS A 56 18.75 21.69 -8.75
C LYS A 56 18.99 22.33 -7.37
N PRO A 57 19.35 21.55 -6.34
CA PRO A 57 19.54 22.08 -4.98
C PRO A 57 20.90 22.77 -4.88
N TYR A 58 20.95 24.05 -5.26
CA TYR A 58 22.16 24.89 -5.09
C TYR A 58 22.22 25.53 -3.69
N ASP A 59 21.09 25.59 -2.96
CA ASP A 59 20.94 26.25 -1.66
C ASP A 59 20.30 25.34 -0.65
N ALA A 60 20.66 25.48 0.64
CA ALA A 60 20.08 24.74 1.74
C ALA A 60 18.55 24.90 1.83
N LYS A 61 18.01 26.08 1.51
CA LYS A 61 16.56 26.36 1.48
C LYS A 61 15.86 25.55 0.39
N ARG A 62 16.44 25.48 -0.81
CA ARG A 62 15.88 24.70 -1.93
C ARG A 62 15.95 23.20 -1.65
N TYR A 63 17.01 22.75 -0.99
CA TYR A 63 17.14 21.37 -0.54
C TYR A 63 16.04 21.00 0.47
N ALA A 64 15.83 21.84 1.49
CA ALA A 64 14.76 21.62 2.48
C ALA A 64 13.37 21.57 1.83
N PHE A 65 13.10 22.48 0.86
CA PHE A 65 11.85 22.45 0.09
C PHE A 65 11.71 21.16 -0.72
N GLY A 66 12.78 20.70 -1.36
CA GLY A 66 12.80 19.43 -2.08
C GLY A 66 12.47 18.22 -1.17
N CYS A 67 13.04 18.18 0.03
CA CYS A 67 12.77 17.13 1.01
C CYS A 67 11.31 17.15 1.49
N ILE A 68 10.74 18.33 1.74
CA ILE A 68 9.33 18.47 2.14
C ILE A 68 8.41 18.01 1.01
N HIS A 69 8.66 18.44 -0.22
CA HIS A 69 7.88 18.03 -1.38
C HIS A 69 7.91 16.49 -1.58
N GLU A 70 9.09 15.87 -1.47
CA GLU A 70 9.23 14.41 -1.56
C GLU A 70 8.47 13.70 -0.42
N SER A 71 8.52 14.24 0.80
CA SER A 71 7.76 13.70 1.93
C SER A 71 6.26 13.70 1.68
N LEU A 72 5.74 14.84 1.20
CA LEU A 72 4.31 14.97 0.87
C LEU A 72 3.91 14.01 -0.24
N ARG A 73 4.73 13.89 -1.28
CA ARG A 73 4.47 12.97 -2.39
C ARG A 73 4.41 11.51 -1.92
N ILE A 74 5.36 11.10 -1.09
CA ILE A 74 5.38 9.76 -0.51
C ILE A 74 4.15 9.52 0.36
N ALA A 75 3.79 10.47 1.23
CA ALA A 75 2.62 10.38 2.09
C ALA A 75 1.32 10.20 1.27
N MET A 76 1.18 10.93 0.15
CA MET A 76 0.02 10.82 -0.74
C MET A 76 -0.05 9.45 -1.43
N ILE A 77 1.07 8.95 -1.94
CA ILE A 77 1.14 7.62 -2.58
C ILE A 77 0.75 6.53 -1.58
N ILE A 78 1.29 6.58 -0.37
CA ILE A 78 1.02 5.58 0.66
C ILE A 78 -0.42 5.61 1.12
N SER A 79 -0.96 6.79 1.42
CA SER A 79 -2.36 6.90 1.85
C SER A 79 -3.30 6.39 0.77
N GLY A 80 -2.98 6.59 -0.51
CA GLY A 80 -3.73 6.02 -1.62
C GLY A 80 -3.70 4.50 -1.63
N TYR A 81 -2.53 3.88 -1.61
CA TYR A 81 -2.39 2.41 -1.65
C TYR A 81 -2.99 1.74 -0.40
N VAL A 82 -2.55 2.14 0.78
CA VAL A 82 -3.02 1.55 2.04
C VAL A 82 -4.51 1.82 2.26
N GLY A 83 -4.98 3.02 1.89
CA GLY A 83 -6.40 3.37 1.97
C GLY A 83 -7.27 2.47 1.10
N THR A 84 -6.86 2.20 -0.13
CA THR A 84 -7.58 1.32 -1.05
C THR A 84 -7.63 -0.12 -0.53
N ASP A 85 -6.51 -0.66 -0.06
CA ASP A 85 -6.44 -2.02 0.49
C ASP A 85 -7.28 -2.17 1.77
N CYS A 86 -7.24 -1.17 2.66
CA CYS A 86 -8.05 -1.14 3.86
C CYS A 86 -9.55 -1.02 3.54
N LEU A 87 -9.93 -0.25 2.52
CA LEU A 87 -11.30 -0.13 2.08
C LEU A 87 -11.82 -1.46 1.53
N LEU A 88 -11.05 -2.12 0.66
CA LEU A 88 -11.39 -3.42 0.09
C LEU A 88 -11.57 -4.48 1.19
N ALA A 89 -10.61 -4.60 2.10
CA ALA A 89 -10.66 -5.53 3.21
C ALA A 89 -11.85 -5.25 4.14
N SER A 90 -12.09 -3.98 4.49
CA SER A 90 -13.19 -3.58 5.38
C SER A 90 -14.55 -3.89 4.76
N THR A 91 -14.77 -3.55 3.50
CA THR A 91 -16.02 -3.82 2.79
C THR A 91 -16.23 -5.33 2.60
N GLY A 92 -15.20 -6.11 2.29
CA GLY A 92 -15.24 -7.56 2.21
C GLY A 92 -15.63 -8.21 3.54
N PHE A 93 -15.01 -7.82 4.65
CA PHE A 93 -15.39 -8.31 5.99
C PHE A 93 -16.79 -7.91 6.39
N HIS A 94 -17.23 -6.71 6.03
CA HIS A 94 -18.60 -6.27 6.29
C HIS A 94 -19.62 -7.13 5.52
N LEU A 95 -19.38 -7.38 4.24
CA LEU A 95 -20.23 -8.22 3.39
C LEU A 95 -20.29 -9.67 3.93
N THR A 96 -19.14 -10.26 4.24
CA THR A 96 -19.05 -11.61 4.84
C THR A 96 -19.80 -11.69 6.17
N GLY A 97 -19.69 -10.65 7.01
CA GLY A 97 -20.43 -10.56 8.26
C GLY A 97 -21.95 -10.52 8.06
N GLN A 98 -22.43 -9.80 7.05
CA GLN A 98 -23.86 -9.74 6.71
C GLN A 98 -24.37 -11.08 6.19
N LEU A 99 -23.60 -11.79 5.37
CA LEU A 99 -23.92 -13.13 4.87
C LEU A 99 -23.97 -14.16 6.02
N ALA A 100 -23.02 -14.10 6.95
CA ALA A 100 -23.01 -14.96 8.12
C ALA A 100 -24.25 -14.76 9.00
N ILE A 101 -24.68 -13.51 9.22
CA ILE A 101 -25.91 -13.20 9.95
C ILE A 101 -27.14 -13.75 9.21
N LEU A 102 -27.15 -13.59 7.87
CA LEU A 102 -28.24 -14.12 7.05
C LEU A 102 -28.33 -15.65 7.18
N ASN A 103 -27.21 -16.36 7.10
CA ASN A 103 -27.15 -17.82 7.27
C ASN A 103 -27.70 -18.26 8.64
N CYS A 104 -27.30 -17.58 9.71
CA CYS A 104 -27.86 -17.88 11.05
C CYS A 104 -29.40 -17.67 11.11
N ARG A 105 -29.88 -16.60 10.48
CA ARG A 105 -31.33 -16.32 10.46
C ARG A 105 -32.09 -17.33 9.62
N VAL A 106 -31.56 -17.80 8.49
CA VAL A 106 -32.16 -18.85 7.68
C VAL A 106 -32.34 -20.13 8.51
N LYS A 107 -31.30 -20.56 9.21
CA LYS A 107 -31.36 -21.74 10.10
C LYS A 107 -32.41 -21.59 11.18
N TYR A 108 -32.55 -20.39 11.76
CA TYR A 108 -33.55 -20.14 12.81
C TYR A 108 -34.99 -20.24 12.27
N VAL A 109 -35.25 -19.58 11.10
CA VAL A 109 -36.59 -19.57 10.49
C VAL A 109 -36.99 -20.94 9.94
N LEU A 110 -36.04 -21.75 9.45
CA LEU A 110 -36.33 -23.12 9.02
C LEU A 110 -36.64 -24.08 10.19
N ASN A 111 -36.14 -23.75 11.37
CA ASN A 111 -36.37 -24.57 12.56
C ASN A 111 -37.65 -24.17 13.35
N ASP A 112 -38.26 -23.04 12.97
CA ASP A 112 -39.47 -22.52 13.57
C ASP A 112 -40.69 -23.07 12.82
N THR A 113 -41.52 -23.86 13.48
CA THR A 113 -42.70 -24.53 12.88
C THR A 113 -43.76 -23.57 12.37
N ASP A 114 -43.74 -22.32 12.86
CA ASP A 114 -44.64 -21.23 12.43
C ASP A 114 -43.99 -20.25 11.44
N GLY A 115 -43.04 -20.71 10.66
CA GLY A 115 -42.28 -19.91 9.70
C GLY A 115 -43.12 -18.95 8.87
N SER A 116 -43.27 -17.73 9.37
CA SER A 116 -44.10 -16.70 8.73
C SER A 116 -43.56 -16.44 7.29
N TRP A 117 -44.43 -16.60 6.28
CA TRP A 117 -44.19 -16.27 4.89
C TRP A 117 -43.51 -14.90 4.72
N GLN A 118 -43.84 -13.93 5.56
CA GLN A 118 -43.23 -12.61 5.59
C GLN A 118 -41.74 -12.65 5.99
N GLY A 119 -41.38 -13.57 6.91
CA GLY A 119 -40.00 -13.79 7.32
C GLY A 119 -39.13 -14.27 6.14
N ILE A 120 -39.61 -15.29 5.45
CA ILE A 120 -38.93 -15.86 4.26
C ILE A 120 -38.76 -14.80 3.15
N ARG A 121 -39.83 -14.06 2.86
CA ARG A 121 -39.78 -12.96 1.85
C ARG A 121 -38.75 -11.90 2.21
N LYS A 122 -38.66 -11.47 3.47
CA LYS A 122 -37.64 -10.50 3.93
C LYS A 122 -36.22 -11.04 3.77
N MET A 123 -36.02 -12.35 3.99
CA MET A 123 -34.71 -12.99 3.82
C MET A 123 -34.30 -13.05 2.35
N ILE A 124 -35.21 -13.44 1.45
CA ILE A 124 -34.92 -13.45 -0.01
C ILE A 124 -34.55 -12.07 -0.49
N LEU A 125 -35.29 -11.03 -0.09
CA LEU A 125 -34.98 -9.65 -0.47
C LEU A 125 -33.63 -9.20 0.08
N ARG A 126 -33.29 -9.61 1.31
CA ARG A 126 -31.98 -9.27 1.90
C ARG A 126 -30.84 -10.01 1.20
N HIS A 127 -31.03 -11.28 0.85
CA HIS A 127 -30.08 -12.06 0.10
C HIS A 127 -29.79 -11.43 -1.28
N HIS A 128 -30.83 -11.05 -2.01
CA HIS A 128 -30.70 -10.34 -3.28
C HIS A 128 -29.93 -9.02 -3.17
N ARG A 129 -30.18 -8.26 -2.11
CA ARG A 129 -29.43 -7.01 -1.88
C ARG A 129 -27.95 -7.27 -1.59
N LEU A 130 -27.63 -8.34 -0.86
CA LEU A 130 -26.23 -8.69 -0.56
C LEU A 130 -25.49 -9.20 -1.79
N ILE A 131 -26.14 -9.99 -2.66
CA ILE A 131 -25.57 -10.42 -3.94
C ILE A 131 -25.28 -9.18 -4.80
N ARG A 132 -26.26 -8.31 -4.98
CA ARG A 132 -26.07 -7.08 -5.75
C ARG A 132 -24.94 -6.20 -5.20
N LEU A 133 -24.78 -6.15 -3.88
CA LEU A 133 -23.68 -5.43 -3.25
C LEU A 133 -22.34 -6.11 -3.55
N ALA A 134 -22.28 -7.45 -3.57
CA ALA A 134 -21.10 -8.20 -3.96
C ALA A 134 -20.70 -7.92 -5.41
N ASP A 135 -21.67 -7.95 -6.33
CA ASP A 135 -21.44 -7.66 -7.75
C ASP A 135 -20.89 -6.24 -7.96
N ILE A 136 -21.49 -5.24 -7.30
CA ILE A 136 -20.99 -3.85 -7.37
C ILE A 136 -19.57 -3.74 -6.80
N LEU A 137 -19.28 -4.48 -5.73
CA LEU A 137 -17.96 -4.49 -5.13
C LEU A 137 -16.93 -5.12 -6.07
N GLU A 138 -17.28 -6.25 -6.69
CA GLU A 138 -16.47 -6.95 -7.67
C GLU A 138 -16.15 -6.03 -8.86
N ASP A 139 -17.16 -5.43 -9.48
CA ASP A 139 -17.00 -4.51 -10.58
C ASP A 139 -16.11 -3.31 -10.26
N SER A 140 -16.30 -2.75 -9.04
CA SER A 140 -15.55 -1.56 -8.60
C SER A 140 -14.09 -1.87 -8.30
N PHE A 141 -13.79 -3.03 -7.72
CA PHE A 141 -12.43 -3.38 -7.30
C PHE A 141 -11.65 -4.23 -8.30
N ASN A 142 -12.31 -4.86 -9.27
CA ASN A 142 -11.65 -5.73 -10.24
C ASN A 142 -10.57 -4.98 -11.03
N ILE A 143 -10.88 -3.79 -11.54
CA ILE A 143 -9.93 -2.96 -12.28
C ILE A 143 -8.78 -2.46 -11.38
N VAL A 144 -9.07 -2.12 -10.12
CA VAL A 144 -8.08 -1.66 -9.16
C VAL A 144 -7.11 -2.79 -8.81
N ILE A 145 -7.62 -3.99 -8.53
CA ILE A 145 -6.80 -5.17 -8.24
C ILE A 145 -5.93 -5.54 -9.43
N PHE A 146 -6.52 -5.55 -10.64
CA PHE A 146 -5.78 -5.81 -11.87
C PHE A 146 -4.63 -4.81 -12.08
N GLN A 147 -4.91 -3.53 -11.91
CA GLN A 147 -3.92 -2.46 -12.05
C GLN A 147 -2.80 -2.58 -11.01
N GLN A 148 -3.13 -2.96 -9.78
CA GLN A 148 -2.18 -3.18 -8.70
C GLN A 148 -1.28 -4.40 -8.97
N LEU A 149 -1.85 -5.52 -9.44
CA LEU A 149 -1.09 -6.70 -9.84
C LEU A 149 -0.13 -6.38 -11.00
N LEU A 150 -0.62 -5.68 -12.01
CA LEU A 150 0.21 -5.27 -13.15
C LEU A 150 1.37 -4.38 -12.68
N GLY A 151 1.09 -3.39 -11.84
CA GLY A 151 2.10 -2.50 -11.27
C GLY A 151 3.16 -3.24 -10.45
N THR A 152 2.75 -4.19 -9.62
CA THR A 152 3.69 -5.02 -8.83
C THR A 152 4.56 -5.90 -9.71
N MET A 153 4.01 -6.49 -10.78
CA MET A 153 4.79 -7.26 -11.76
C MET A 153 5.88 -6.40 -12.42
N PHE A 154 5.53 -5.22 -12.90
CA PHE A 154 6.52 -4.28 -13.47
C PHE A 154 7.59 -3.89 -12.44
N GLN A 155 7.19 -3.61 -11.22
CA GLN A 155 8.12 -3.25 -10.16
C GLN A 155 9.11 -4.37 -9.85
N ILE A 156 8.65 -5.63 -9.78
CA ILE A 156 9.51 -6.80 -9.57
C ILE A 156 10.48 -6.97 -10.74
N CYS A 157 10.01 -6.86 -11.99
CA CYS A 157 10.87 -6.95 -13.17
C CYS A 157 11.97 -5.90 -13.17
N ILE A 158 11.63 -4.63 -12.91
CA ILE A 158 12.60 -3.53 -12.86
C ILE A 158 13.60 -3.73 -11.72
N SER A 159 13.13 -4.12 -10.55
CA SER A 159 13.99 -4.36 -9.38
C SER A 159 14.95 -5.52 -9.63
N SER A 160 14.47 -6.61 -10.24
CA SER A 160 15.30 -7.77 -10.61
C SER A 160 16.37 -7.39 -11.63
N TYR A 161 15.99 -6.60 -12.64
CA TYR A 161 16.93 -6.07 -13.62
C TYR A 161 18.02 -5.19 -12.98
N GLN A 162 17.64 -4.31 -12.07
CA GLN A 162 18.60 -3.47 -11.35
C GLN A 162 19.58 -4.31 -10.52
N ILE A 163 19.11 -5.32 -9.82
CA ILE A 163 19.97 -6.23 -9.02
C ILE A 163 20.96 -6.96 -9.92
N LEU A 164 20.51 -7.50 -11.05
CA LEU A 164 21.38 -8.19 -12.02
C LEU A 164 22.45 -7.23 -12.60
N THR A 165 22.05 -6.01 -12.96
CA THR A 165 22.98 -5.02 -13.52
C THR A 165 24.04 -4.57 -12.51
N VAL A 166 23.65 -4.37 -11.25
CA VAL A 166 24.59 -4.04 -10.18
C VAL A 166 25.55 -5.20 -9.91
N ARG A 167 25.04 -6.41 -9.89
CA ARG A 167 25.86 -7.62 -9.67
C ARG A 167 26.89 -7.84 -10.80
N THR A 168 26.48 -7.70 -12.05
CA THR A 168 27.39 -7.81 -13.20
C THR A 168 28.45 -6.73 -13.20
N ARG A 169 28.11 -5.48 -12.86
CA ARG A 169 29.08 -4.39 -12.74
C ARG A 169 30.10 -4.66 -11.65
N HIS A 170 29.67 -5.13 -10.48
CA HIS A 170 30.58 -5.48 -9.38
C HIS A 170 31.50 -6.66 -9.76
N SER A 171 31.02 -7.64 -10.50
CA SER A 171 31.82 -8.76 -10.97
C SER A 171 32.86 -8.33 -12.00
N THR A 172 32.53 -7.38 -12.88
CA THR A 172 33.49 -6.82 -13.86
C THR A 172 34.56 -5.97 -13.19
N GLU A 173 34.23 -5.20 -12.15
CA GLU A 173 35.25 -4.43 -11.39
C GLU A 173 36.23 -5.34 -10.63
N ILE A 174 35.80 -6.50 -10.17
CA ILE A 174 36.68 -7.49 -9.50
C ILE A 174 37.59 -8.18 -10.51
N VAL A 175 37.10 -8.48 -11.71
CA VAL A 175 37.87 -9.23 -12.75
C VAL A 175 38.84 -8.34 -13.48
N TYR A 176 38.54 -7.04 -13.63
CA TYR A 176 39.41 -6.04 -14.26
C TYR A 176 39.61 -4.87 -13.31
N PRO A 177 40.52 -4.98 -12.29
CA PRO A 177 40.96 -3.80 -11.57
C PRO A 177 41.66 -2.91 -12.58
N THR A 178 41.02 -1.79 -12.92
CA THR A 178 41.63 -0.77 -13.79
C THR A 178 42.94 -0.35 -13.16
N SER A 179 44.03 -0.86 -13.73
CA SER A 179 45.38 -0.37 -13.53
C SER A 179 45.40 1.07 -14.00
N SER A 180 45.01 2.01 -13.15
CA SER A 180 45.25 3.42 -13.36
C SER A 180 46.58 3.79 -12.74
N TYR A 181 47.66 3.42 -13.42
CA TYR A 181 48.90 4.09 -13.28
C TYR A 181 49.00 5.16 -14.39
N LYS A 182 48.69 6.37 -14.04
CA LYS A 182 49.44 7.54 -14.50
C LYS A 182 49.01 8.77 -13.72
#